data_b3728d6eb0f8f6bf2da9de32a59b215b
#
_entry.id   b3728d6eb0f8f6bf2da9de32a59b215b
#
_cell.length_a   1.000
_cell.length_b   1.000
_cell.length_c   1.000
_cell.angle_alpha   90.00
_cell.angle_beta   90.00
_cell.angle_gamma   90.00
#
_symmetry.space_group_name_H-M   'P 1'
#
loop_
_entity.id
_entity.type
_entity.pdbx_description
1 polymer ?
#
loop_
_entity_poly.entity_id
_entity_poly.type
_entity_poly.pdbx_seq_one_letter_code
_entity_poly.pdbx_strand_id
1 'polypeptide(L)'
;MTILDQLAAHARQRVAADQEKHSLHELKTLCKEAGRAGGERFFQAMKRPGMSFICEVKKASPSKGIIAPSFPYLDIARDYAAAGADAVSCLTEPMWFLGSDQIFTEIRQTISLPMIRKDFTVSEYQIYQARLMGADCVLLICALLDTATIAKYLRLCDELGLSALVEAHDEREIRSAIAAGARMIGVNNRNLQDFSVDFTNAARLRDLIPPEAVYVAESGVARPADVAALKSIGADAVLMGEVLMRAKDKGAMLAALREASK
;
A
#
# COMPACT_ATOMS: atom_id res chain seq x y z
N MET A 1 -21.15 12.93 3.41
CA MET A 1 -19.69 12.83 3.56
C MET A 1 -19.36 11.35 3.69
N THR A 2 -18.67 10.78 2.73
CA THR A 2 -18.27 9.38 2.73
C THR A 2 -17.17 9.15 3.77
N ILE A 3 -16.87 7.88 4.10
CA ILE A 3 -15.73 7.57 4.97
C ILE A 3 -14.41 8.02 4.33
N LEU A 4 -14.30 7.92 3.00
CA LEU A 4 -13.12 8.38 2.28
C LEU A 4 -12.92 9.90 2.42
N ASP A 5 -14.00 10.68 2.38
CA ASP A 5 -13.94 12.13 2.63
C ASP A 5 -13.45 12.44 4.05
N GLN A 6 -13.90 11.67 5.04
CA GLN A 6 -13.48 11.83 6.44
C GLN A 6 -12.00 11.50 6.60
N LEU A 7 -11.54 10.41 6.01
CA LEU A 7 -10.13 9.97 6.01
C LEU A 7 -9.23 11.03 5.35
N ALA A 8 -9.65 11.56 4.19
CA ALA A 8 -8.92 12.61 3.49
C ALA A 8 -8.89 13.93 4.30
N ALA A 9 -10.01 14.30 4.92
CA ALA A 9 -10.07 15.49 5.77
C ALA A 9 -9.13 15.37 6.99
N HIS A 10 -9.15 14.22 7.66
CA HIS A 10 -8.25 13.95 8.77
C HIS A 10 -6.77 13.92 8.32
N ALA A 11 -6.47 13.34 7.17
CA ALA A 11 -5.11 13.39 6.61
C ALA A 11 -4.63 14.83 6.38
N ARG A 12 -5.51 15.72 5.84
CA ARG A 12 -5.17 17.15 5.69
C ARG A 12 -4.93 17.85 7.02
N GLN A 13 -5.72 17.54 8.05
CA GLN A 13 -5.53 18.08 9.41
C GLN A 13 -4.18 17.63 10.00
N ARG A 14 -3.82 16.35 9.85
CA ARG A 14 -2.51 15.84 10.29
C ARG A 14 -1.36 16.55 9.57
N VAL A 15 -1.45 16.69 8.25
CA VAL A 15 -0.44 17.42 7.46
C VAL A 15 -0.30 18.86 7.96
N ALA A 16 -1.40 19.58 8.22
CA ALA A 16 -1.34 20.94 8.74
C ALA A 16 -0.64 21.01 10.11
N ALA A 17 -1.00 20.13 11.04
CA ALA A 17 -0.39 20.05 12.36
C ALA A 17 1.10 19.65 12.31
N ASP A 18 1.49 18.79 11.39
CA ASP A 18 2.89 18.40 11.22
C ASP A 18 3.72 19.51 10.58
N GLN A 19 3.13 20.31 9.67
CA GLN A 19 3.80 21.46 9.05
C GLN A 19 4.08 22.59 10.06
N GLU A 20 3.33 22.69 11.16
CA GLU A 20 3.64 23.61 12.27
C GLU A 20 4.91 23.20 13.02
N LYS A 21 5.25 21.90 13.07
CA LYS A 21 6.45 21.36 13.72
C LYS A 21 7.65 21.38 12.79
N HIS A 22 7.44 20.94 11.55
CA HIS A 22 8.45 20.82 10.51
C HIS A 22 7.89 21.33 9.18
N SER A 23 8.44 22.42 8.69
CA SER A 23 7.99 23.01 7.43
C SER A 23 8.27 22.11 6.24
N LEU A 24 7.50 22.26 5.16
CA LEU A 24 7.77 21.55 3.89
C LEU A 24 9.20 21.85 3.37
N HIS A 25 9.69 23.07 3.57
CA HIS A 25 11.05 23.45 3.17
C HIS A 25 12.12 22.65 3.93
N GLU A 26 11.94 22.46 5.22
CA GLU A 26 12.82 21.65 6.06
C GLU A 26 12.84 20.19 5.60
N LEU A 27 11.65 19.57 5.34
CA LEU A 27 11.59 18.20 4.84
C LEU A 27 12.27 18.04 3.48
N LYS A 28 12.12 19.03 2.57
CA LYS A 28 12.81 19.06 1.29
C LYS A 28 14.33 19.08 1.45
N THR A 29 14.83 19.89 2.38
CA THR A 29 16.26 19.97 2.69
C THR A 29 16.79 18.65 3.23
N LEU A 30 16.12 18.07 4.24
CA LEU A 30 16.49 16.78 4.83
C LEU A 30 16.46 15.65 3.78
N CYS A 31 15.48 15.61 2.91
CA CYS A 31 15.42 14.62 1.84
C CYS A 31 16.57 14.77 0.84
N LYS A 32 16.96 16.01 0.52
CA LYS A 32 18.12 16.30 -0.35
C LYS A 32 19.43 15.82 0.27
N GLU A 33 19.63 16.07 1.55
CA GLU A 33 20.80 15.60 2.31
C GLU A 33 20.87 14.07 2.42
N ALA A 34 19.71 13.43 2.63
CA ALA A 34 19.61 11.96 2.69
C ALA A 34 19.81 11.26 1.33
N GLY A 35 19.84 12.00 0.21
CA GLY A 35 19.94 11.47 -1.14
C GLY A 35 18.70 10.68 -1.57
N ARG A 36 18.79 9.93 -2.68
CA ARG A 36 17.67 9.12 -3.20
C ARG A 36 17.47 7.86 -2.36
N ALA A 37 16.20 7.47 -2.17
CA ALA A 37 15.85 6.19 -1.54
C ALA A 37 16.07 5.00 -2.50
N GLY A 38 16.00 3.79 -1.95
CA GLY A 38 16.09 2.54 -2.73
C GLY A 38 14.73 2.02 -3.20
N GLY A 39 13.77 2.89 -3.52
CA GLY A 39 12.38 2.52 -3.83
C GLY A 39 12.20 1.63 -5.05
N GLU A 40 13.16 1.63 -5.97
CA GLU A 40 13.17 0.71 -7.10
C GLU A 40 13.11 -0.76 -6.63
N ARG A 41 13.67 -1.08 -5.45
CA ARG A 41 13.59 -2.43 -4.89
C ARG A 41 12.16 -2.89 -4.58
N PHE A 42 11.23 -1.96 -4.25
CA PHE A 42 9.81 -2.32 -4.09
C PHE A 42 9.20 -2.70 -5.43
N PHE A 43 9.39 -1.87 -6.45
CA PHE A 43 8.91 -2.16 -7.80
C PHE A 43 9.50 -3.46 -8.35
N GLN A 44 10.82 -3.68 -8.19
CA GLN A 44 11.47 -4.92 -8.63
C GLN A 44 10.98 -6.15 -7.88
N ALA A 45 10.66 -6.03 -6.60
CA ALA A 45 10.07 -7.13 -5.83
C ALA A 45 8.70 -7.54 -6.40
N MET A 46 7.91 -6.58 -6.94
CA MET A 46 6.61 -6.85 -7.55
C MET A 46 6.71 -7.40 -8.98
N LYS A 47 7.84 -7.18 -9.67
CA LYS A 47 8.08 -7.68 -11.05
C LYS A 47 8.73 -9.07 -11.12
N ARG A 48 8.95 -9.71 -10.01
CA ARG A 48 9.55 -11.07 -10.00
C ARG A 48 8.67 -12.08 -10.73
N PRO A 49 9.25 -13.12 -11.34
CA PRO A 49 8.47 -14.24 -11.87
C PRO A 49 7.60 -14.86 -10.78
N GLY A 50 6.35 -15.13 -11.10
CA GLY A 50 5.36 -15.61 -10.14
C GLY A 50 4.52 -14.49 -9.55
N MET A 51 3.80 -14.78 -8.46
CA MET A 51 2.99 -13.78 -7.74
C MET A 51 3.75 -13.28 -6.52
N SER A 52 3.84 -11.98 -6.35
CA SER A 52 4.43 -11.34 -5.19
C SER A 52 3.40 -11.08 -4.09
N PHE A 53 3.83 -11.15 -2.83
CA PHE A 53 2.98 -11.04 -1.66
C PHE A 53 3.35 -9.82 -0.83
N ILE A 54 2.47 -8.82 -0.81
CA ILE A 54 2.57 -7.63 0.05
C ILE A 54 1.76 -7.92 1.31
N CYS A 55 2.45 -8.20 2.42
CA CYS A 55 1.83 -8.57 3.68
C CYS A 55 1.58 -7.32 4.54
N GLU A 56 0.31 -7.07 4.92
CA GLU A 56 -0.07 -5.84 5.58
C GLU A 56 -0.12 -5.99 7.10
N VAL A 57 0.60 -5.12 7.81
CA VAL A 57 0.54 -4.94 9.26
C VAL A 57 -0.56 -3.93 9.58
N LYS A 58 -1.68 -4.43 10.14
CA LYS A 58 -2.89 -3.64 10.35
C LYS A 58 -3.62 -4.01 11.64
N LYS A 59 -3.78 -3.06 12.55
CA LYS A 59 -4.47 -3.25 13.83
C LYS A 59 -5.99 -3.23 13.70
N ALA A 60 -6.51 -2.28 12.92
CA ALA A 60 -7.94 -2.03 12.76
C ALA A 60 -8.28 -1.58 11.34
N SER A 61 -9.56 -1.52 11.01
CA SER A 61 -10.08 -0.87 9.81
C SER A 61 -11.50 -0.35 10.03
N PRO A 62 -11.97 0.66 9.27
CA PRO A 62 -13.33 1.18 9.38
C PRO A 62 -14.40 0.10 9.21
N SER A 63 -14.18 -0.88 8.33
CA SER A 63 -15.14 -1.93 8.00
C SER A 63 -15.19 -3.09 8.99
N LYS A 64 -14.15 -3.31 9.79
CA LYS A 64 -13.99 -4.49 10.66
C LYS A 64 -13.74 -4.14 12.14
N GLY A 65 -13.57 -2.84 12.45
CA GLY A 65 -13.12 -2.44 13.79
C GLY A 65 -11.73 -3.00 14.10
N ILE A 66 -11.51 -3.40 15.34
CA ILE A 66 -10.24 -3.98 15.78
C ILE A 66 -10.09 -5.40 15.21
N ILE A 67 -9.07 -5.61 14.38
CA ILE A 67 -8.71 -6.89 13.76
C ILE A 67 -7.77 -7.67 14.69
N ALA A 68 -6.80 -6.98 15.29
CA ALA A 68 -5.80 -7.53 16.19
C ALA A 68 -5.81 -6.79 17.53
N PRO A 69 -6.56 -7.30 18.55
CA PRO A 69 -6.57 -6.71 19.89
C PRO A 69 -5.18 -6.70 20.51
N SER A 70 -4.45 -7.80 20.45
CA SER A 70 -3.01 -7.86 20.68
C SER A 70 -2.28 -7.55 19.36
N PHE A 71 -1.41 -6.55 19.37
CA PHE A 71 -0.75 -6.05 18.17
C PHE A 71 0.77 -5.95 18.34
N PRO A 72 1.48 -7.07 18.47
CA PRO A 72 2.93 -7.11 18.53
C PRO A 72 3.51 -6.91 17.11
N TYR A 73 3.39 -5.69 16.57
CA TYR A 73 3.68 -5.38 15.18
C TYR A 73 5.11 -5.71 14.74
N LEU A 74 6.09 -5.65 15.65
CA LEU A 74 7.48 -6.03 15.34
C LEU A 74 7.60 -7.54 15.11
N ASP A 75 6.94 -8.35 15.94
CA ASP A 75 6.94 -9.80 15.77
C ASP A 75 6.17 -10.20 14.51
N ILE A 76 5.02 -9.56 14.25
CA ILE A 76 4.25 -9.75 13.02
C ILE A 76 5.10 -9.45 11.79
N ALA A 77 5.87 -8.36 11.79
CA ALA A 77 6.74 -8.00 10.68
C ALA A 77 7.90 -9.00 10.50
N ARG A 78 8.49 -9.50 11.61
CA ARG A 78 9.50 -10.58 11.57
C ARG A 78 8.92 -11.88 11.02
N ASP A 79 7.71 -12.24 11.46
CA ASP A 79 7.03 -13.44 10.95
C ASP A 79 6.78 -13.35 9.44
N TYR A 80 6.33 -12.19 8.93
CA TYR A 80 6.17 -11.97 7.50
C TYR A 80 7.50 -12.10 6.75
N ALA A 81 8.57 -11.51 7.27
CA ALA A 81 9.89 -11.60 6.66
C ALA A 81 10.42 -13.04 6.65
N ALA A 82 10.29 -13.77 7.77
CA ALA A 82 10.70 -15.17 7.89
C ALA A 82 9.87 -16.10 6.99
N ALA A 83 8.59 -15.80 6.80
CA ALA A 83 7.69 -16.55 5.93
C ALA A 83 7.87 -16.25 4.43
N GLY A 84 8.79 -15.35 4.08
CA GLY A 84 9.11 -15.03 2.69
C GLY A 84 8.15 -14.05 2.02
N ALA A 85 7.56 -13.11 2.75
CA ALA A 85 6.88 -11.97 2.14
C ALA A 85 7.82 -11.22 1.19
N ASP A 86 7.29 -10.70 0.09
CA ASP A 86 8.09 -9.93 -0.89
C ASP A 86 8.16 -8.45 -0.51
N ALA A 87 7.14 -7.94 0.19
CA ALA A 87 7.10 -6.60 0.77
C ALA A 87 6.16 -6.55 1.98
N VAL A 88 6.30 -5.50 2.78
CA VAL A 88 5.40 -5.22 3.91
C VAL A 88 4.64 -3.91 3.66
N SER A 89 3.32 -3.95 3.84
CA SER A 89 2.45 -2.77 3.93
C SER A 89 2.24 -2.42 5.39
N CYS A 90 2.44 -1.16 5.77
CA CYS A 90 2.23 -0.70 7.14
C CYS A 90 1.30 0.50 7.17
N LEU A 91 0.17 0.36 7.88
CA LEU A 91 -0.80 1.43 8.07
C LEU A 91 -0.22 2.50 8.99
N THR A 92 -0.31 3.77 8.58
CA THR A 92 0.09 4.92 9.40
C THR A 92 -1.08 5.82 9.78
N GLU A 93 -2.28 5.56 9.27
CA GLU A 93 -3.48 6.29 9.64
C GLU A 93 -3.89 5.98 11.11
N PRO A 94 -3.96 6.99 12.02
CA PRO A 94 -4.08 6.72 13.45
C PRO A 94 -5.50 6.57 13.98
N MET A 95 -6.52 7.15 13.32
CA MET A 95 -7.88 7.25 13.86
C MET A 95 -8.71 5.99 13.62
N TRP A 96 -8.74 5.50 12.39
CA TRP A 96 -9.58 4.35 11.99
C TRP A 96 -8.78 3.06 11.83
N PHE A 97 -7.50 3.17 11.46
CA PHE A 97 -6.64 2.00 11.30
C PHE A 97 -5.74 1.75 12.52
N LEU A 98 -5.70 2.69 13.45
CA LEU A 98 -4.88 2.64 14.67
C LEU A 98 -3.39 2.38 14.37
N GLY A 99 -2.93 2.92 13.23
CA GLY A 99 -1.54 2.93 12.81
C GLY A 99 -0.78 4.13 13.35
N SER A 100 0.51 4.24 13.05
CA SER A 100 1.30 5.44 13.30
C SER A 100 2.61 5.44 12.51
N ASP A 101 3.19 6.63 12.34
CA ASP A 101 4.52 6.80 11.76
C ASP A 101 5.61 6.13 12.63
N GLN A 102 5.41 6.10 13.95
CA GLN A 102 6.30 5.41 14.88
C GLN A 102 6.32 3.90 14.61
N ILE A 103 5.14 3.25 14.49
CA ILE A 103 5.03 1.82 14.15
C ILE A 103 5.76 1.52 12.84
N PHE A 104 5.56 2.37 11.81
CA PHE A 104 6.23 2.22 10.53
C PHE A 104 7.75 2.27 10.67
N THR A 105 8.27 3.27 11.38
CA THR A 105 9.71 3.50 11.56
C THR A 105 10.36 2.36 12.35
N GLU A 106 9.71 1.87 13.40
CA GLU A 106 10.20 0.75 14.20
C GLU A 106 10.21 -0.57 13.40
N ILE A 107 9.17 -0.84 12.58
CA ILE A 107 9.18 -1.97 11.65
C ILE A 107 10.32 -1.81 10.64
N ARG A 108 10.51 -0.62 10.06
CA ARG A 108 11.59 -0.35 9.09
C ARG A 108 12.98 -0.67 9.67
N GLN A 109 13.21 -0.38 10.96
CA GLN A 109 14.46 -0.70 11.65
C GLN A 109 14.62 -2.19 11.95
N THR A 110 13.52 -2.94 11.96
CA THR A 110 13.47 -4.35 12.35
C THR A 110 13.65 -5.32 11.16
N ILE A 111 13.16 -4.94 9.96
CA ILE A 111 13.19 -5.79 8.77
C ILE A 111 13.88 -5.10 7.59
N SER A 112 14.44 -5.91 6.68
CA SER A 112 15.08 -5.41 5.45
C SER A 112 14.17 -5.43 4.22
N LEU A 113 12.95 -6.03 4.30
CA LEU A 113 12.02 -6.11 3.18
C LEU A 113 11.60 -4.71 2.68
N PRO A 114 11.27 -4.56 1.40
CA PRO A 114 10.66 -3.33 0.91
C PRO A 114 9.36 -3.02 1.66
N MET A 115 9.13 -1.72 1.97
CA MET A 115 7.96 -1.29 2.73
C MET A 115 7.19 -0.20 2.02
N ILE A 116 5.85 -0.34 1.98
CA ILE A 116 4.93 0.72 1.56
C ILE A 116 4.33 1.42 2.79
N ARG A 117 4.38 2.76 2.81
CA ARG A 117 3.57 3.56 3.73
C ARG A 117 2.13 3.59 3.23
N LYS A 118 1.26 2.85 3.91
CA LYS A 118 -0.17 2.76 3.59
C LYS A 118 -0.91 3.84 4.37
N ASP A 119 -1.19 4.95 3.71
CA ASP A 119 -1.87 6.12 4.26
C ASP A 119 -2.68 6.83 3.16
N PHE A 120 -3.51 7.79 3.52
CA PHE A 120 -4.26 8.64 2.58
C PHE A 120 -3.38 9.83 2.20
N THR A 121 -2.65 9.69 1.10
CA THR A 121 -1.74 10.73 0.60
C THR A 121 -2.53 11.83 -0.08
N VAL A 122 -2.64 12.99 0.55
CA VAL A 122 -3.36 14.17 0.07
C VAL A 122 -2.45 15.37 -0.18
N SER A 123 -1.17 15.26 0.18
CA SER A 123 -0.18 16.33 0.07
C SER A 123 1.21 15.78 -0.28
N GLU A 124 1.98 16.54 -1.07
CA GLU A 124 3.40 16.25 -1.30
C GLU A 124 4.21 16.16 0.01
N TYR A 125 3.78 16.84 1.06
CA TYR A 125 4.39 16.77 2.38
C TYR A 125 4.52 15.34 2.88
N GLN A 126 3.46 14.52 2.72
CA GLN A 126 3.45 13.11 3.16
C GLN A 126 4.42 12.24 2.35
N ILE A 127 4.73 12.61 1.10
CA ILE A 127 5.71 11.89 0.27
C ILE A 127 7.12 12.15 0.79
N TYR A 128 7.45 13.40 1.18
CA TYR A 128 8.71 13.72 1.84
C TYR A 128 8.83 13.05 3.21
N GLN A 129 7.76 13.05 4.01
CA GLN A 129 7.73 12.31 5.28
C GLN A 129 8.02 10.83 5.05
N ALA A 130 7.32 10.18 4.11
CA ALA A 130 7.53 8.77 3.79
C ALA A 130 8.99 8.47 3.42
N ARG A 131 9.61 9.37 2.63
CA ARG A 131 11.03 9.26 2.29
C ARG A 131 11.91 9.26 3.54
N LEU A 132 11.70 10.19 4.46
CA LEU A 132 12.48 10.33 5.69
C LEU A 132 12.25 9.18 6.68
N MET A 133 11.05 8.60 6.69
CA MET A 133 10.73 7.41 7.47
C MET A 133 11.37 6.13 6.92
N GLY A 134 11.99 6.18 5.75
CA GLY A 134 12.60 5.02 5.09
C GLY A 134 11.62 4.13 4.33
N ALA A 135 10.48 4.68 3.89
CA ALA A 135 9.59 3.98 2.98
C ALA A 135 10.28 3.73 1.62
N ASP A 136 9.91 2.65 0.97
CA ASP A 136 10.29 2.34 -0.40
C ASP A 136 9.17 2.67 -1.39
N CYS A 137 7.93 2.72 -0.88
CA CYS A 137 6.75 2.97 -1.69
C CYS A 137 5.71 3.80 -0.90
N VAL A 138 4.91 4.57 -1.62
CA VAL A 138 3.75 5.28 -1.09
C VAL A 138 2.47 4.88 -1.83
N LEU A 139 1.32 5.09 -1.20
CA LEU A 139 0.01 4.90 -1.80
C LEU A 139 -0.51 6.21 -2.37
N LEU A 140 -0.98 6.18 -3.61
CA LEU A 140 -1.72 7.26 -4.26
C LEU A 140 -3.10 6.73 -4.67
N ILE A 141 -4.19 7.39 -4.29
CA ILE A 141 -5.56 6.90 -4.48
C ILE A 141 -6.28 7.75 -5.51
N CYS A 142 -6.70 7.15 -6.64
CA CYS A 142 -7.39 7.85 -7.73
C CYS A 142 -8.71 8.49 -7.29
N ALA A 143 -9.41 7.89 -6.32
CA ALA A 143 -10.62 8.47 -5.76
C ALA A 143 -10.39 9.77 -4.96
N LEU A 144 -9.16 10.08 -4.56
CA LEU A 144 -8.77 11.27 -3.79
C LEU A 144 -8.01 12.32 -4.61
N LEU A 145 -7.34 11.89 -5.68
CA LEU A 145 -6.40 12.71 -6.45
C LEU A 145 -6.81 12.73 -7.92
N ASP A 146 -6.79 13.91 -8.52
CA ASP A 146 -6.96 14.02 -9.97
C ASP A 146 -5.71 13.55 -10.72
N THR A 147 -5.87 13.31 -12.02
CA THR A 147 -4.79 12.80 -12.89
C THR A 147 -3.53 13.66 -12.87
N ALA A 148 -3.70 14.99 -12.85
CA ALA A 148 -2.57 15.92 -12.85
C ALA A 148 -1.78 15.86 -11.54
N THR A 149 -2.49 15.74 -10.41
CA THR A 149 -1.90 15.59 -9.08
C THR A 149 -1.19 14.24 -8.95
N ILE A 150 -1.79 13.15 -9.43
CA ILE A 150 -1.14 11.83 -9.46
C ILE A 150 0.15 11.91 -10.27
N ALA A 151 0.12 12.48 -11.49
CA ALA A 151 1.31 12.65 -12.33
C ALA A 151 2.39 13.51 -11.65
N LYS A 152 2.00 14.57 -10.93
CA LYS A 152 2.93 15.38 -10.13
C LYS A 152 3.58 14.54 -9.02
N TYR A 153 2.79 13.75 -8.30
CA TYR A 153 3.29 12.94 -7.17
C TYR A 153 4.13 11.75 -7.64
N LEU A 154 3.83 11.16 -8.79
CA LEU A 154 4.67 10.14 -9.41
C LEU A 154 6.07 10.68 -9.75
N ARG A 155 6.14 11.87 -10.37
CA ARG A 155 7.45 12.52 -10.62
C ARG A 155 8.21 12.81 -9.33
N LEU A 156 7.53 13.30 -8.30
CA LEU A 156 8.15 13.55 -7.00
C LEU A 156 8.67 12.24 -6.36
N CYS A 157 7.91 11.15 -6.47
CA CYS A 157 8.38 9.85 -6.01
C CYS A 157 9.64 9.42 -6.75
N ASP A 158 9.67 9.56 -8.09
CA ASP A 158 10.85 9.24 -8.89
C ASP A 158 12.08 10.08 -8.49
N GLU A 159 11.89 11.38 -8.25
CA GLU A 159 12.96 12.30 -7.79
C GLU A 159 13.53 11.86 -6.44
N LEU A 160 12.66 11.45 -5.51
CA LEU A 160 13.05 11.00 -4.18
C LEU A 160 13.53 9.55 -4.13
N GLY A 161 13.40 8.81 -5.22
CA GLY A 161 13.72 7.37 -5.30
C GLY A 161 12.71 6.50 -4.58
N LEU A 162 11.44 6.88 -4.58
CA LEU A 162 10.33 6.07 -4.07
C LEU A 162 9.58 5.41 -5.23
N SER A 163 9.01 4.24 -4.99
CA SER A 163 7.93 3.70 -5.82
C SER A 163 6.58 4.30 -5.39
N ALA A 164 5.58 4.19 -6.27
CA ALA A 164 4.20 4.53 -5.93
C ALA A 164 3.26 3.42 -6.40
N LEU A 165 2.36 2.98 -5.50
CA LEU A 165 1.22 2.15 -5.81
C LEU A 165 0.02 3.06 -6.04
N VAL A 166 -0.51 3.08 -7.28
CA VAL A 166 -1.67 3.90 -7.63
C VAL A 166 -2.91 3.03 -7.54
N GLU A 167 -3.73 3.27 -6.51
CA GLU A 167 -4.95 2.50 -6.23
C GLU A 167 -6.13 3.03 -7.05
N ALA A 168 -6.86 2.12 -7.69
CA ALA A 168 -8.04 2.39 -8.51
C ALA A 168 -9.15 1.37 -8.21
N HIS A 169 -10.42 1.79 -8.37
CA HIS A 169 -11.62 1.00 -8.06
C HIS A 169 -12.48 0.71 -9.29
N ASP A 170 -12.36 1.51 -10.33
CA ASP A 170 -13.15 1.41 -11.55
C ASP A 170 -12.34 1.75 -12.81
N GLU A 171 -12.98 1.60 -13.96
CA GLU A 171 -12.37 1.87 -15.26
C GLU A 171 -11.89 3.33 -15.40
N ARG A 172 -12.66 4.31 -14.93
CA ARG A 172 -12.31 5.72 -15.00
C ARG A 172 -11.03 6.00 -14.21
N GLU A 173 -10.91 5.43 -13.03
CA GLU A 173 -9.75 5.56 -12.16
C GLU A 173 -8.51 4.88 -12.75
N ILE A 174 -8.65 3.69 -13.35
CA ILE A 174 -7.55 3.02 -14.07
C ILE A 174 -7.07 3.86 -15.25
N ARG A 175 -7.98 4.42 -16.05
CA ARG A 175 -7.61 5.32 -17.14
C ARG A 175 -6.88 6.57 -16.63
N SER A 176 -7.29 7.11 -15.48
CA SER A 176 -6.60 8.23 -14.82
C SER A 176 -5.19 7.84 -14.38
N ALA A 177 -5.03 6.66 -13.74
CA ALA A 177 -3.72 6.14 -13.33
C ALA A 177 -2.77 5.96 -14.52
N ILE A 178 -3.26 5.38 -15.63
CA ILE A 178 -2.48 5.19 -16.86
C ILE A 178 -2.10 6.54 -17.47
N ALA A 179 -3.04 7.47 -17.58
CA ALA A 179 -2.79 8.80 -18.13
C ALA A 179 -1.78 9.61 -17.28
N ALA A 180 -1.75 9.36 -15.97
CA ALA A 180 -0.76 9.94 -15.05
C ALA A 180 0.64 9.30 -15.17
N GLY A 181 0.78 8.17 -15.84
CA GLY A 181 2.05 7.46 -16.01
C GLY A 181 2.35 6.43 -14.90
N ALA A 182 1.32 5.88 -14.25
CA ALA A 182 1.48 4.87 -13.21
C ALA A 182 2.15 3.60 -13.77
N ARG A 183 3.23 3.16 -13.12
CA ARG A 183 3.95 1.91 -13.45
C ARG A 183 3.47 0.71 -12.61
N MET A 184 2.77 0.99 -11.53
CA MET A 184 2.19 -0.02 -10.63
C MET A 184 0.78 0.41 -10.26
N ILE A 185 -0.22 -0.39 -10.64
CA ILE A 185 -1.64 -0.10 -10.48
C ILE A 185 -2.25 -1.14 -9.55
N GLY A 186 -2.84 -0.67 -8.47
CA GLY A 186 -3.58 -1.49 -7.52
C GLY A 186 -5.08 -1.46 -7.83
N VAL A 187 -5.70 -2.61 -8.06
CA VAL A 187 -7.15 -2.70 -8.14
C VAL A 187 -7.69 -3.14 -6.79
N ASN A 188 -8.42 -2.24 -6.14
CA ASN A 188 -9.02 -2.53 -4.85
C ASN A 188 -10.41 -3.14 -5.04
N ASN A 189 -10.56 -4.41 -4.62
CA ASN A 189 -11.83 -5.13 -4.63
C ASN A 189 -12.82 -4.62 -3.56
N ARG A 190 -12.37 -3.75 -2.67
CA ARG A 190 -13.24 -3.15 -1.65
C ARG A 190 -13.75 -1.80 -2.11
N ASN A 191 -15.06 -1.66 -2.18
CA ASN A 191 -15.71 -0.38 -2.37
C ASN A 191 -15.52 0.48 -1.10
N LEU A 192 -14.95 1.68 -1.25
CA LEU A 192 -14.69 2.58 -0.13
C LEU A 192 -15.95 3.36 0.33
N GLN A 193 -17.09 3.21 -0.35
CA GLN A 193 -18.33 3.87 0.04
C GLN A 193 -19.15 3.03 1.04
N ASP A 194 -19.23 1.71 0.82
CA ASP A 194 -20.06 0.78 1.60
C ASP A 194 -19.28 -0.40 2.20
N PHE A 195 -17.97 -0.48 1.92
CA PHE A 195 -17.05 -1.55 2.34
C PHE A 195 -17.38 -2.94 1.79
N SER A 196 -18.30 -3.06 0.85
CA SER A 196 -18.51 -4.32 0.15
C SER A 196 -17.23 -4.77 -0.56
N VAL A 197 -17.04 -6.07 -0.68
CA VAL A 197 -15.90 -6.65 -1.40
C VAL A 197 -16.43 -7.42 -2.58
N ASP A 198 -16.12 -6.94 -3.77
CA ASP A 198 -16.38 -7.66 -5.02
C ASP A 198 -15.06 -8.21 -5.56
N PHE A 199 -14.81 -9.48 -5.28
CA PHE A 199 -13.59 -10.16 -5.71
C PHE A 199 -13.49 -10.27 -7.24
N THR A 200 -14.62 -10.16 -7.96
CA THR A 200 -14.62 -10.19 -9.44
C THR A 200 -14.14 -8.89 -10.06
N ASN A 201 -14.06 -7.79 -9.27
CA ASN A 201 -13.62 -6.48 -9.76
C ASN A 201 -12.22 -6.54 -10.36
N ALA A 202 -11.30 -7.24 -9.70
CA ALA A 202 -9.94 -7.45 -10.20
C ALA A 202 -9.95 -8.09 -11.60
N ALA A 203 -10.72 -9.16 -11.80
CA ALA A 203 -10.83 -9.85 -13.09
C ALA A 203 -11.46 -8.96 -14.17
N ARG A 204 -12.55 -8.26 -13.82
CA ARG A 204 -13.28 -7.38 -14.73
C ARG A 204 -12.44 -6.23 -15.28
N LEU A 205 -11.51 -5.72 -14.48
CA LEU A 205 -10.70 -4.56 -14.82
C LEU A 205 -9.30 -4.92 -15.37
N ARG A 206 -8.95 -6.22 -15.39
CA ARG A 206 -7.62 -6.69 -15.79
C ARG A 206 -7.20 -6.20 -17.17
N ASP A 207 -8.09 -6.31 -18.15
CA ASP A 207 -7.78 -5.98 -19.55
C ASP A 207 -7.51 -4.49 -19.80
N LEU A 208 -7.85 -3.64 -18.84
CA LEU A 208 -7.55 -2.20 -18.91
C LEU A 208 -6.12 -1.89 -18.48
N ILE A 209 -5.46 -2.77 -17.72
CA ILE A 209 -4.13 -2.53 -17.19
C ILE A 209 -3.10 -2.95 -18.25
N PRO A 210 -2.21 -2.03 -18.68
CA PRO A 210 -1.18 -2.32 -19.66
C PRO A 210 -0.25 -3.45 -19.20
N PRO A 211 0.24 -4.31 -20.10
CA PRO A 211 1.09 -5.45 -19.74
C PRO A 211 2.46 -5.03 -19.15
N GLU A 212 2.92 -3.81 -19.43
CA GLU A 212 4.15 -3.24 -18.86
C GLU A 212 3.98 -2.74 -17.42
N ALA A 213 2.74 -2.44 -17.00
CA ALA A 213 2.45 -2.02 -15.63
C ALA A 213 2.32 -3.23 -14.71
N VAL A 214 2.86 -3.11 -13.50
CA VAL A 214 2.65 -4.10 -12.44
C VAL A 214 1.20 -4.03 -11.97
N TYR A 215 0.51 -5.16 -12.02
CA TYR A 215 -0.86 -5.30 -11.55
C TYR A 215 -0.89 -5.86 -10.11
N VAL A 216 -1.38 -5.07 -9.16
CA VAL A 216 -1.56 -5.46 -7.76
C VAL A 216 -3.04 -5.64 -7.46
N ALA A 217 -3.46 -6.82 -7.02
CA ALA A 217 -4.83 -7.03 -6.52
C ALA A 217 -4.89 -6.73 -5.02
N GLU A 218 -5.83 -5.89 -4.60
CA GLU A 218 -5.98 -5.48 -3.21
C GLU A 218 -7.33 -5.90 -2.64
N SER A 219 -7.35 -6.30 -1.38
CA SER A 219 -8.55 -6.73 -0.65
C SER A 219 -9.21 -8.03 -1.16
N GLY A 220 -9.95 -8.69 -0.27
CA GLY A 220 -10.82 -9.81 -0.62
C GLY A 220 -10.19 -11.20 -0.54
N VAL A 221 -8.87 -11.33 -0.46
CA VAL A 221 -8.23 -12.64 -0.28
C VAL A 221 -8.53 -13.18 1.12
N ALA A 222 -9.17 -14.34 1.17
CA ALA A 222 -9.52 -15.05 2.41
C ALA A 222 -8.95 -16.49 2.46
N ARG A 223 -8.65 -17.09 1.31
CA ARG A 223 -8.24 -18.50 1.18
C ARG A 223 -7.31 -18.72 -0.02
N PRO A 224 -6.56 -19.83 -0.08
CA PRO A 224 -5.67 -20.15 -1.19
C PRO A 224 -6.32 -20.11 -2.57
N ALA A 225 -7.57 -20.55 -2.72
CA ALA A 225 -8.30 -20.52 -3.99
C ALA A 225 -8.46 -19.10 -4.56
N ASP A 226 -8.53 -18.07 -3.69
CA ASP A 226 -8.63 -16.68 -4.14
C ASP A 226 -7.32 -16.22 -4.78
N VAL A 227 -6.17 -16.65 -4.24
CA VAL A 227 -4.84 -16.39 -4.81
C VAL A 227 -4.70 -17.08 -6.17
N ALA A 228 -5.11 -18.35 -6.28
CA ALA A 228 -5.12 -19.07 -7.56
C ALA A 228 -5.95 -18.35 -8.62
N ALA A 229 -7.13 -17.84 -8.25
CA ALA A 229 -7.97 -17.04 -9.14
C ALA A 229 -7.30 -15.74 -9.59
N LEU A 230 -6.65 -15.00 -8.68
CA LEU A 230 -5.89 -13.80 -9.03
C LEU A 230 -4.70 -14.11 -9.95
N LYS A 231 -4.02 -15.24 -9.70
CA LYS A 231 -2.94 -15.70 -10.57
C LYS A 231 -3.45 -16.01 -11.98
N SER A 232 -4.60 -16.68 -12.11
CA SER A 232 -5.17 -17.06 -13.41
C SER A 232 -5.54 -15.85 -14.27
N ILE A 233 -5.85 -14.70 -13.68
CA ILE A 233 -6.10 -13.45 -14.40
C ILE A 233 -4.84 -12.61 -14.63
N GLY A 234 -3.67 -13.12 -14.27
CA GLY A 234 -2.39 -12.45 -14.49
C GLY A 234 -2.10 -11.30 -13.54
N ALA A 235 -2.53 -11.37 -12.27
CA ALA A 235 -2.05 -10.46 -11.24
C ALA A 235 -0.58 -10.74 -10.91
N ASP A 236 0.25 -9.70 -10.87
CA ASP A 236 1.67 -9.79 -10.54
C ASP A 236 1.88 -9.85 -9.04
N ALA A 237 1.04 -9.18 -8.28
CA ALA A 237 1.12 -9.13 -6.82
C ALA A 237 -0.26 -9.09 -6.16
N VAL A 238 -0.28 -9.47 -4.88
CA VAL A 238 -1.46 -9.36 -4.02
C VAL A 238 -1.11 -8.63 -2.74
N LEU A 239 -1.95 -7.65 -2.35
CA LEU A 239 -1.85 -6.97 -1.06
C LEU A 239 -2.95 -7.51 -0.14
N MET A 240 -2.54 -8.10 0.99
CA MET A 240 -3.45 -8.73 1.92
C MET A 240 -3.08 -8.47 3.38
N GLY A 241 -4.08 -8.21 4.20
CA GLY A 241 -3.90 -7.96 5.64
C GLY A 241 -4.77 -8.85 6.51
N GLU A 242 -6.09 -8.76 6.37
CA GLU A 242 -7.03 -9.39 7.32
C GLU A 242 -6.77 -10.89 7.50
N VAL A 243 -6.60 -11.65 6.42
CA VAL A 243 -6.37 -13.10 6.44
C VAL A 243 -5.11 -13.46 7.23
N LEU A 244 -4.02 -12.70 7.03
CA LEU A 244 -2.75 -12.91 7.72
C LEU A 244 -2.80 -12.43 9.17
N MET A 245 -3.43 -11.28 9.44
CA MET A 245 -3.57 -10.76 10.80
C MET A 245 -4.39 -11.68 11.71
N ARG A 246 -5.41 -12.35 11.17
CA ARG A 246 -6.26 -13.31 11.90
C ARG A 246 -5.65 -14.71 12.01
N ALA A 247 -4.67 -15.05 11.17
CA ALA A 247 -4.02 -16.35 11.21
C ALA A 247 -3.27 -16.55 12.53
N LYS A 248 -3.46 -17.74 13.15
CA LYS A 248 -2.68 -18.14 14.34
C LYS A 248 -1.21 -18.32 14.00
N ASP A 249 -0.94 -18.97 12.88
CA ASP A 249 0.38 -19.13 12.28
C ASP A 249 0.42 -18.39 10.93
N LYS A 250 1.08 -17.24 10.93
CA LYS A 250 1.18 -16.37 9.75
C LYS A 250 2.07 -16.98 8.68
N GLY A 251 3.11 -17.70 9.11
CA GLY A 251 4.03 -18.38 8.22
C GLY A 251 3.34 -19.50 7.45
N ALA A 252 2.63 -20.38 8.15
CA ALA A 252 1.87 -21.47 7.53
C ALA A 252 0.78 -20.94 6.58
N MET A 253 0.08 -19.86 6.97
CA MET A 253 -0.92 -19.23 6.11
C MET A 253 -0.28 -18.66 4.83
N LEU A 254 0.79 -17.90 4.95
CA LEU A 254 1.47 -17.33 3.78
C LEU A 254 2.04 -18.43 2.87
N ALA A 255 2.58 -19.50 3.43
CA ALA A 255 3.05 -20.65 2.65
C ALA A 255 1.93 -21.31 1.85
N ALA A 256 0.75 -21.51 2.47
CA ALA A 256 -0.42 -22.08 1.79
C ALA A 256 -0.94 -21.17 0.67
N LEU A 257 -0.98 -19.85 0.90
CA LEU A 257 -1.36 -18.87 -0.12
C LEU A 257 -0.37 -18.85 -1.29
N ARG A 258 0.93 -18.90 -1.00
CA ARG A 258 2.00 -18.92 -2.00
C ARG A 258 1.97 -20.21 -2.84
N GLU A 259 1.70 -21.37 -2.22
CA GLU A 259 1.57 -22.64 -2.94
C GLU A 259 0.46 -22.57 -3.99
N ALA A 260 -0.66 -21.93 -3.66
CA ALA A 260 -1.79 -21.76 -4.57
C ALA A 260 -1.51 -20.78 -5.74
N SER A 261 -0.40 -20.05 -5.71
CA SER A 261 0.03 -19.14 -6.78
C SER A 261 0.99 -19.77 -7.78
N LYS A 262 1.38 -21.04 -7.58
CA LYS A 262 2.23 -21.78 -8.50
C LYS A 262 1.42 -22.30 -9.68
#